data_5920d253fc4dce73d85124218ca87222
#
_entry.id   5920d253fc4dce73d85124218ca87222
#
_cell.length_a   1.000
_cell.length_b   1.000
_cell.length_c   1.000
_cell.angle_alpha   90.00
_cell.angle_beta   90.00
_cell.angle_gamma   90.00
#
_symmetry.space_group_name_H-M   'P 1'
#
loop_
_entity.id
_entity.type
_entity.pdbx_description
1 polymer ?
#
loop_
_entity_poly.entity_id
_entity_poly.type
_entity_poly.pdbx_seq_one_letter_code
_entity_poly.pdbx_strand_id
1 'polypeptide(L)'
;FPHGDFGNRIAAFADFVQKRALPYDDNSHGTHISAIIGGNGHDSEGRYSGVAPDCRLISVKVLDGRGNGYASSVLSGLRWIRSHREMYGIRIVNISVGSYTRKWMGEDSALVKGVNAAWDDGLTVVVAAGNNGPKNMTITTPGISRKVITVGCSDDYKEISVMGSRMVDYSGRG
;
A
#
# COMPACT_ATOMS: atom_id res chain seq x y z
N PHE A 1 12.24 -10.40 -1.38
CA PHE A 1 12.14 -9.04 -1.88
C PHE A 1 13.30 -8.61 -2.77
N PRO A 2 14.44 -9.28 -2.85
CA PRO A 2 15.34 -9.07 -3.96
C PRO A 2 14.68 -9.56 -5.25
N HIS A 3 14.42 -8.64 -6.22
CA HIS A 3 13.83 -8.92 -7.52
C HIS A 3 14.59 -8.12 -8.56
N GLY A 4 14.87 -8.71 -9.72
CA GLY A 4 15.64 -8.09 -10.79
C GLY A 4 15.11 -6.72 -11.22
N ASP A 5 13.79 -6.58 -11.23
CA ASP A 5 13.09 -5.34 -11.60
C ASP A 5 13.36 -4.15 -10.68
N PHE A 6 13.90 -4.36 -9.49
CA PHE A 6 14.23 -3.25 -8.59
C PHE A 6 15.69 -2.83 -8.68
N GLY A 7 16.60 -3.73 -9.11
CA GLY A 7 18.04 -3.45 -9.13
C GLY A 7 18.52 -2.93 -7.76
N ASN A 8 19.18 -1.79 -7.77
CA ASN A 8 19.66 -1.09 -6.56
C ASN A 8 18.75 0.06 -6.09
N ARG A 9 17.49 0.10 -6.56
CA ARG A 9 16.56 1.22 -6.29
C ARG A 9 15.79 1.11 -4.99
N ILE A 10 15.91 0.01 -4.24
CA ILE A 10 15.39 -0.06 -2.87
C ILE A 10 16.34 0.69 -1.94
N ALA A 11 15.99 1.93 -1.63
CA ALA A 11 16.85 2.85 -0.90
C ALA A 11 16.88 2.57 0.61
N ALA A 12 15.79 2.01 1.16
CA ALA A 12 15.71 1.62 2.57
C ALA A 12 14.64 0.55 2.79
N PHE A 13 14.79 -0.17 3.90
CA PHE A 13 13.85 -1.14 4.40
C PHE A 13 13.65 -0.97 5.90
N ALA A 14 12.40 -1.00 6.35
CA ALA A 14 12.07 -0.97 7.77
C ALA A 14 11.01 -2.04 8.08
N ASP A 15 11.28 -2.90 9.07
CA ASP A 15 10.41 -4.02 9.46
C ASP A 15 9.81 -3.78 10.84
N PHE A 16 8.50 -3.62 10.90
CA PHE A 16 7.72 -3.44 12.14
C PHE A 16 7.00 -4.72 12.59
N VAL A 17 7.35 -5.86 11.99
CA VAL A 17 6.80 -7.18 12.31
C VAL A 17 7.83 -8.04 13.04
N GLN A 18 8.95 -8.35 12.38
CA GLN A 18 10.00 -9.24 12.90
C GLN A 18 11.31 -8.51 13.23
N LYS A 19 11.41 -7.21 12.93
CA LYS A 19 12.60 -6.38 13.19
C LYS A 19 13.86 -6.84 12.43
N ARG A 20 13.69 -7.47 11.26
CA ARG A 20 14.81 -7.87 10.41
C ARG A 20 15.43 -6.65 9.74
N ALA A 21 16.77 -6.67 9.62
CA ALA A 21 17.51 -5.58 8.98
C ALA A 21 17.53 -5.68 7.45
N LEU A 22 17.48 -6.90 6.91
CA LEU A 22 17.54 -7.13 5.47
C LEU A 22 16.14 -7.26 4.85
N PRO A 23 15.93 -6.68 3.66
CA PRO A 23 14.65 -6.79 2.95
C PRO A 23 14.26 -8.24 2.69
N TYR A 24 13.01 -8.54 2.95
CA TYR A 24 12.37 -9.82 2.62
C TYR A 24 10.87 -9.61 2.38
N ASP A 25 10.26 -10.56 1.67
CA ASP A 25 8.81 -10.64 1.53
C ASP A 25 8.39 -12.11 1.67
N ASP A 26 7.58 -12.38 2.66
CA ASP A 26 7.04 -13.71 2.99
C ASP A 26 5.57 -13.86 2.60
N ASN A 27 5.02 -12.88 1.84
CA ASN A 27 3.63 -12.88 1.36
C ASN A 27 3.50 -12.62 -0.15
N SER A 28 4.50 -11.96 -0.76
CA SER A 28 4.54 -11.51 -2.17
C SER A 28 3.68 -10.29 -2.51
N HIS A 29 2.69 -9.90 -1.70
CA HIS A 29 1.84 -8.73 -1.97
C HIS A 29 2.65 -7.43 -2.05
N GLY A 30 3.55 -7.20 -1.10
CA GLY A 30 4.40 -6.00 -1.08
C GLY A 30 5.33 -5.91 -2.29
N THR A 31 5.92 -7.03 -2.71
CA THR A 31 6.75 -7.11 -3.91
C THR A 31 5.94 -6.80 -5.16
N HIS A 32 4.74 -7.36 -5.30
CA HIS A 32 3.84 -7.11 -6.43
C HIS A 32 3.43 -5.64 -6.52
N ILE A 33 3.00 -5.04 -5.42
CA ILE A 33 2.66 -3.60 -5.37
C ILE A 33 3.87 -2.74 -5.73
N SER A 34 5.05 -3.06 -5.21
CA SER A 34 6.28 -2.33 -5.52
C SER A 34 6.66 -2.43 -7.01
N ALA A 35 6.42 -3.59 -7.63
CA ALA A 35 6.66 -3.78 -9.06
C ALA A 35 5.69 -2.96 -9.92
N ILE A 36 4.41 -2.88 -9.56
CA ILE A 36 3.43 -2.03 -10.24
C ILE A 36 3.83 -0.54 -10.13
N ILE A 37 4.37 -0.12 -9.01
CA ILE A 37 4.81 1.27 -8.80
C ILE A 37 6.09 1.54 -9.59
N GLY A 38 7.13 0.74 -9.41
CA GLY A 38 8.49 1.09 -9.82
C GLY A 38 9.33 -0.07 -10.35
N GLY A 39 8.74 -1.18 -10.78
CA GLY A 39 9.46 -2.22 -11.49
C GLY A 39 9.96 -1.70 -12.84
N ASN A 40 11.20 -1.99 -13.23
CA ASN A 40 11.75 -1.57 -14.52
C ASN A 40 11.53 -2.58 -15.65
N GLY A 41 10.88 -3.70 -15.36
CA GLY A 41 10.61 -4.74 -16.33
C GLY A 41 11.83 -5.59 -16.72
N HIS A 42 12.93 -5.53 -15.98
CA HIS A 42 14.17 -6.24 -16.29
C HIS A 42 13.92 -7.74 -16.52
N ASP A 43 13.18 -8.40 -15.63
CA ASP A 43 12.96 -9.85 -15.69
C ASP A 43 11.94 -10.26 -16.77
N SER A 44 11.29 -9.27 -17.40
CA SER A 44 10.33 -9.45 -18.50
C SER A 44 10.78 -8.81 -19.81
N GLU A 45 12.07 -8.48 -19.95
CA GLU A 45 12.62 -7.80 -21.12
C GLU A 45 11.87 -6.51 -21.49
N GLY A 46 11.43 -5.77 -20.47
CA GLY A 46 10.69 -4.52 -20.63
C GLY A 46 9.18 -4.67 -20.84
N ARG A 47 8.67 -5.90 -20.94
CA ARG A 47 7.24 -6.15 -21.24
C ARG A 47 6.32 -5.71 -20.12
N TYR A 48 6.74 -5.85 -18.86
CA TYR A 48 5.96 -5.50 -17.67
C TYR A 48 6.73 -4.49 -16.82
N SER A 49 6.63 -3.22 -17.20
CA SER A 49 7.21 -2.11 -16.44
C SER A 49 6.16 -1.48 -15.53
N GLY A 50 6.58 -0.99 -14.37
CA GLY A 50 5.76 -0.20 -13.47
C GLY A 50 5.53 1.21 -13.99
N VAL A 51 4.68 1.97 -13.28
CA VAL A 51 4.28 3.33 -13.68
C VAL A 51 5.44 4.33 -13.59
N ALA A 52 6.34 4.13 -12.62
CA ALA A 52 7.50 5.00 -12.37
C ALA A 52 8.79 4.17 -12.25
N PRO A 53 9.28 3.58 -13.37
CA PRO A 53 10.35 2.57 -13.35
C PRO A 53 11.69 3.08 -12.84
N ASP A 54 11.90 4.40 -12.83
CA ASP A 54 13.13 5.03 -12.34
C ASP A 54 13.04 5.52 -10.89
N CYS A 55 11.88 5.38 -10.24
CA CYS A 55 11.72 5.84 -8.87
C CYS A 55 12.55 5.02 -7.89
N ARG A 56 12.99 5.68 -6.82
CA ARG A 56 13.56 5.00 -5.65
C ARG A 56 12.43 4.52 -4.75
N LEU A 57 12.56 3.32 -4.24
CA LEU A 57 11.57 2.68 -3.39
C LEU A 57 12.10 2.58 -1.96
N ILE A 58 11.20 2.78 -1.01
CA ILE A 58 11.42 2.48 0.40
C ILE A 58 10.33 1.51 0.82
N SER A 59 10.73 0.37 1.33
CA SER A 59 9.79 -0.65 1.78
C SER A 59 9.64 -0.62 3.28
N VAL A 60 8.40 -0.49 3.75
CA VAL A 60 8.05 -0.49 5.16
C VAL A 60 7.10 -1.66 5.43
N LYS A 61 7.66 -2.72 6.02
CA LYS A 61 6.89 -3.94 6.31
C LYS A 61 6.10 -3.80 7.61
N VAL A 62 4.79 -3.91 7.49
CA VAL A 62 3.82 -3.76 8.59
C VAL A 62 2.88 -4.95 8.74
N LEU A 63 2.90 -5.89 7.79
CA LEU A 63 2.10 -7.12 7.79
C LEU A 63 2.99 -8.35 7.82
N ASP A 64 2.50 -9.42 8.44
CA ASP A 64 3.15 -10.74 8.48
C ASP A 64 3.01 -11.52 7.14
N GLY A 65 3.56 -12.73 7.08
CA GLY A 65 3.50 -13.60 5.90
C GLY A 65 2.09 -14.09 5.54
N ARG A 66 1.10 -13.89 6.39
CA ARG A 66 -0.31 -14.18 6.12
C ARG A 66 -1.10 -12.94 5.71
N GLY A 67 -0.44 -11.78 5.61
CA GLY A 67 -1.10 -10.50 5.30
C GLY A 67 -1.81 -9.87 6.51
N ASN A 68 -1.58 -10.35 7.73
CA ASN A 68 -2.15 -9.79 8.94
C ASN A 68 -1.18 -8.80 9.59
N GLY A 69 -1.71 -7.80 10.29
CA GLY A 69 -0.93 -6.84 11.03
C GLY A 69 -1.75 -6.06 12.04
N TYR A 70 -1.04 -5.41 12.95
CA TYR A 70 -1.65 -4.55 13.95
C TYR A 70 -1.65 -3.09 13.47
N ALA A 71 -2.68 -2.35 13.81
CA ALA A 71 -2.74 -0.91 13.55
C ALA A 71 -1.52 -0.17 14.15
N SER A 72 -1.01 -0.65 15.29
CA SER A 72 0.22 -0.12 15.90
C SER A 72 1.46 -0.27 15.03
N SER A 73 1.59 -1.36 14.27
CA SER A 73 2.70 -1.57 13.32
C SER A 73 2.60 -0.59 12.15
N VAL A 74 1.40 -0.38 11.60
CA VAL A 74 1.15 0.61 10.54
C VAL A 74 1.48 2.03 11.03
N LEU A 75 1.02 2.39 12.23
CA LEU A 75 1.31 3.69 12.84
C LEU A 75 2.80 3.89 13.13
N SER A 76 3.52 2.83 13.52
CA SER A 76 4.96 2.88 13.71
C SER A 76 5.70 3.08 12.38
N GLY A 77 5.24 2.40 11.33
CA GLY A 77 5.73 2.60 9.96
C GLY A 77 5.53 4.03 9.48
N LEU A 78 4.34 4.59 9.67
CA LEU A 78 4.03 5.99 9.32
C LEU A 78 4.91 6.98 10.10
N ARG A 79 5.12 6.76 11.39
CA ARG A 79 6.03 7.61 12.19
C ARG A 79 7.46 7.53 11.66
N TRP A 80 7.93 6.34 11.32
CA TRP A 80 9.27 6.14 10.75
C TRP A 80 9.40 6.88 9.41
N ILE A 81 8.43 6.76 8.50
CA ILE A 81 8.40 7.47 7.22
C ILE A 81 8.50 8.99 7.44
N ARG A 82 7.67 9.54 8.33
CA ARG A 82 7.64 10.97 8.64
C ARG A 82 8.99 11.48 9.19
N SER A 83 9.60 10.72 10.09
CA SER A 83 10.90 11.08 10.69
C SER A 83 12.08 10.96 9.73
N HIS A 84 11.96 10.16 8.67
CA HIS A 84 13.03 9.93 7.69
C HIS A 84 12.76 10.59 6.33
N ARG A 85 11.67 11.38 6.22
CA ARG A 85 11.23 11.94 4.93
C ARG A 85 12.30 12.81 4.27
N GLU A 86 12.96 13.65 5.03
CA GLU A 86 14.02 14.54 4.52
C GLU A 86 15.27 13.72 4.12
N MET A 87 15.69 12.78 4.95
CA MET A 87 16.87 11.96 4.71
C MET A 87 16.80 11.20 3.39
N TYR A 88 15.62 10.64 3.08
CA TYR A 88 15.42 9.83 1.86
C TYR A 88 14.70 10.59 0.73
N GLY A 89 14.28 11.82 0.95
CA GLY A 89 13.51 12.60 -0.01
C GLY A 89 12.13 11.99 -0.28
N ILE A 90 11.47 11.44 0.76
CA ILE A 90 10.16 10.80 0.61
C ILE A 90 9.11 11.85 0.32
N ARG A 91 8.34 11.65 -0.74
CA ARG A 91 7.24 12.54 -1.12
C ARG A 91 5.90 11.84 -1.25
N ILE A 92 5.91 10.54 -1.55
CA ILE A 92 4.70 9.75 -1.81
C ILE A 92 4.71 8.54 -0.89
N VAL A 93 3.58 8.26 -0.26
CA VAL A 93 3.36 7.07 0.58
C VAL A 93 2.18 6.30 0.01
N ASN A 94 2.42 5.06 -0.42
CA ASN A 94 1.37 4.13 -0.83
C ASN A 94 1.03 3.17 0.31
N ILE A 95 -0.26 3.04 0.65
CA ILE A 95 -0.76 2.17 1.71
C ILE A 95 -1.81 1.23 1.12
N SER A 96 -1.37 0.05 0.71
CA SER A 96 -2.24 -1.00 0.16
C SER A 96 -2.70 -1.99 1.22
N VAL A 97 -3.07 -1.47 2.39
CA VAL A 97 -3.61 -2.22 3.51
C VAL A 97 -4.82 -1.50 4.08
N GLY A 98 -5.77 -2.25 4.60
CA GLY A 98 -6.97 -1.68 5.18
C GLY A 98 -7.50 -2.50 6.35
N SER A 99 -8.26 -1.86 7.20
CA SER A 99 -8.93 -2.48 8.34
C SER A 99 -10.41 -2.12 8.36
N TYR A 100 -11.23 -3.06 8.78
CA TYR A 100 -12.61 -2.74 9.11
C TYR A 100 -12.65 -1.86 10.35
N THR A 101 -13.29 -0.71 10.22
CA THR A 101 -13.57 0.14 11.37
C THR A 101 -15.06 0.05 11.70
N ARG A 102 -15.38 -0.11 12.97
CA ARG A 102 -16.78 -0.01 13.42
C ARG A 102 -17.32 1.37 13.03
N LYS A 103 -18.55 1.44 12.49
CA LYS A 103 -19.18 2.65 11.91
C LYS A 103 -19.03 3.93 12.76
N TRP A 104 -18.89 3.82 14.07
CA TRP A 104 -18.83 4.96 15.00
C TRP A 104 -17.42 5.51 15.25
N MET A 105 -16.35 4.86 14.74
CA MET A 105 -14.98 5.36 14.91
C MET A 105 -14.52 6.30 13.78
N GLY A 106 -15.12 6.22 12.60
CA GLY A 106 -14.93 7.14 11.49
C GLY A 106 -13.55 7.77 11.37
N GLU A 107 -13.53 9.07 11.23
CA GLU A 107 -12.30 9.87 11.15
C GLU A 107 -11.51 9.94 12.47
N ASP A 108 -12.08 9.52 13.58
CA ASP A 108 -11.39 9.44 14.88
C ASP A 108 -10.47 8.22 15.01
N SER A 109 -10.51 7.32 14.05
CA SER A 109 -9.60 6.18 13.99
C SER A 109 -8.13 6.62 14.03
N ALA A 110 -7.33 5.90 14.83
CA ALA A 110 -5.90 6.19 14.93
C ALA A 110 -5.18 6.08 13.57
N LEU A 111 -5.61 5.17 12.68
CA LEU A 111 -5.05 5.04 11.34
C LEU A 111 -5.37 6.26 10.48
N VAL A 112 -6.60 6.79 10.55
CA VAL A 112 -6.99 8.02 9.85
C VAL A 112 -6.16 9.21 10.35
N LYS A 113 -6.04 9.37 11.68
CA LYS A 113 -5.19 10.40 12.26
C LYS A 113 -3.73 10.27 11.83
N GLY A 114 -3.24 9.04 11.72
CA GLY A 114 -1.87 8.76 11.25
C GLY A 114 -1.62 9.16 9.80
N VAL A 115 -2.51 8.83 8.88
CA VAL A 115 -2.38 9.23 7.47
C VAL A 115 -2.61 10.72 7.26
N ASN A 116 -3.54 11.31 8.01
CA ASN A 116 -3.77 12.76 7.99
C ASN A 116 -2.54 13.52 8.46
N ALA A 117 -1.87 13.07 9.52
CA ALA A 117 -0.64 13.68 9.99
C ALA A 117 0.51 13.57 8.97
N ALA A 118 0.60 12.45 8.23
CA ALA A 118 1.58 12.33 7.13
C ALA A 118 1.26 13.29 5.98
N TRP A 119 -0.02 13.48 5.66
CA TRP A 119 -0.46 14.46 4.66
C TRP A 119 -0.13 15.90 5.10
N ASP A 120 -0.42 16.24 6.36
CA ASP A 120 -0.15 17.56 6.91
C ASP A 120 1.37 17.88 6.97
N ASP A 121 2.23 16.86 7.03
CA ASP A 121 3.67 16.98 6.89
C ASP A 121 4.13 17.17 5.42
N GLY A 122 3.22 17.28 4.46
CA GLY A 122 3.50 17.50 3.04
C GLY A 122 3.75 16.26 2.22
N LEU A 123 3.44 15.06 2.75
CA LEU A 123 3.51 13.82 1.99
C LEU A 123 2.22 13.61 1.18
N THR A 124 2.34 13.19 -0.06
CA THR A 124 1.20 12.69 -0.83
C THR A 124 0.88 11.27 -0.36
N VAL A 125 -0.26 11.08 0.28
CA VAL A 125 -0.66 9.77 0.82
C VAL A 125 -1.75 9.17 -0.05
N VAL A 126 -1.49 7.96 -0.56
CA VAL A 126 -2.41 7.20 -1.41
C VAL A 126 -2.78 5.91 -0.68
N VAL A 127 -4.06 5.63 -0.56
CA VAL A 127 -4.58 4.48 0.20
C VAL A 127 -5.59 3.68 -0.62
N ALA A 128 -5.68 2.38 -0.38
CA ALA A 128 -6.69 1.54 -1.00
C ALA A 128 -8.08 1.78 -0.39
N ALA A 129 -9.11 1.79 -1.24
CA ALA A 129 -10.52 1.82 -0.79
C ALA A 129 -10.94 0.53 -0.05
N GLY A 130 -10.18 -0.55 -0.24
CA GLY A 130 -10.50 -1.87 0.30
C GLY A 130 -11.31 -2.72 -0.69
N ASN A 131 -11.53 -3.98 -0.31
CA ASN A 131 -12.08 -5.03 -1.17
C ASN A 131 -13.45 -5.54 -0.68
N ASN A 132 -14.24 -4.68 -0.04
CA ASN A 132 -15.50 -5.06 0.60
C ASN A 132 -16.74 -4.56 -0.15
N GLY A 133 -16.55 -4.00 -1.35
CA GLY A 133 -17.62 -3.61 -2.25
C GLY A 133 -18.38 -4.81 -2.83
N PRO A 134 -19.32 -4.56 -3.74
CA PRO A 134 -19.70 -3.27 -4.31
C PRO A 134 -20.73 -2.46 -3.51
N LYS A 135 -21.14 -2.95 -2.33
CA LYS A 135 -22.14 -2.24 -1.50
C LYS A 135 -21.61 -0.90 -1.02
N ASN A 136 -22.51 0.07 -0.81
CA ASN A 136 -22.15 1.36 -0.20
C ASN A 136 -21.65 1.19 1.22
N MET A 137 -20.88 2.17 1.70
CA MET A 137 -20.31 2.20 3.06
C MET A 137 -19.32 1.06 3.35
N THR A 138 -18.57 0.65 2.33
CA THR A 138 -17.61 -0.47 2.41
C THR A 138 -16.15 -0.04 2.29
N ILE A 139 -15.88 1.27 2.20
CA ILE A 139 -14.50 1.76 2.24
C ILE A 139 -13.88 1.41 3.59
N THR A 140 -12.66 0.87 3.54
CA THR A 140 -11.90 0.47 4.74
C THR A 140 -11.07 1.64 5.29
N THR A 141 -10.72 1.58 6.55
CA THR A 141 -9.78 2.50 7.19
C THR A 141 -8.34 2.14 6.80
N PRO A 142 -7.48 3.10 6.36
CA PRO A 142 -7.67 4.55 6.46
C PRO A 142 -8.30 5.23 5.25
N GLY A 143 -8.80 4.50 4.25
CA GLY A 143 -9.39 5.03 3.02
C GLY A 143 -10.62 5.95 3.22
N ILE A 144 -11.25 5.93 4.40
CA ILE A 144 -12.35 6.84 4.75
C ILE A 144 -11.87 8.28 5.05
N SER A 145 -10.57 8.53 5.11
CA SER A 145 -10.03 9.88 5.32
C SER A 145 -10.40 10.82 4.17
N ARG A 146 -10.80 12.03 4.50
CA ARG A 146 -11.11 13.09 3.51
C ARG A 146 -9.88 13.87 3.04
N LYS A 147 -8.71 13.63 3.64
CA LYS A 147 -7.46 14.34 3.28
C LYS A 147 -6.62 13.60 2.25
N VAL A 148 -6.66 12.28 2.25
CA VAL A 148 -5.77 11.44 1.44
C VAL A 148 -6.42 11.01 0.12
N ILE A 149 -5.63 10.52 -0.81
CA ILE A 149 -6.13 10.00 -2.09
C ILE A 149 -6.56 8.54 -1.87
N THR A 150 -7.87 8.29 -1.88
CA THR A 150 -8.40 6.92 -1.77
C THR A 150 -8.67 6.36 -3.15
N VAL A 151 -8.07 5.21 -3.45
CA VAL A 151 -8.12 4.57 -4.77
C VAL A 151 -8.98 3.32 -4.72
N GLY A 152 -10.03 3.32 -5.54
CA GLY A 152 -10.85 2.17 -5.85
C GLY A 152 -10.45 1.56 -7.19
N CYS A 153 -10.96 0.36 -7.46
CA CYS A 153 -10.85 -0.31 -8.75
C CYS A 153 -12.15 -0.09 -9.55
N SER A 154 -12.04 0.28 -10.82
CA SER A 154 -13.17 0.25 -11.74
C SER A 154 -13.26 -1.13 -12.39
N ASP A 155 -14.50 -1.58 -12.69
CA ASP A 155 -14.72 -2.72 -13.57
C ASP A 155 -14.33 -2.28 -15.00
N ASP A 156 -13.39 -2.96 -15.62
CA ASP A 156 -13.02 -2.73 -17.02
C ASP A 156 -13.87 -3.54 -17.99
N TYR A 157 -14.89 -4.23 -17.46
CA TYR A 157 -15.81 -5.12 -18.20
C TYR A 157 -15.13 -6.26 -18.97
N LYS A 158 -13.85 -6.51 -18.70
CA LYS A 158 -13.15 -7.66 -19.27
C LYS A 158 -13.43 -8.89 -18.41
N GLU A 159 -13.88 -9.95 -19.06
CA GLU A 159 -14.00 -11.25 -18.40
C GLU A 159 -12.62 -11.85 -18.18
N ILE A 160 -12.10 -11.69 -16.96
CA ILE A 160 -10.96 -12.47 -16.52
C ILE A 160 -11.53 -13.70 -15.82
N SER A 161 -11.55 -14.81 -16.54
CA SER A 161 -11.91 -16.10 -15.96
C SER A 161 -10.73 -16.66 -15.18
N VAL A 162 -10.74 -16.49 -13.88
CA VAL A 162 -9.86 -17.23 -12.99
C VAL A 162 -10.65 -18.42 -12.44
N MET A 163 -10.29 -19.63 -12.82
CA MET A 163 -10.95 -20.88 -12.40
C MET A 163 -12.47 -20.93 -12.63
N GLY A 164 -12.95 -20.35 -13.74
CA GLY A 164 -14.38 -20.39 -14.11
C GLY A 164 -15.29 -19.43 -13.36
N SER A 165 -14.73 -18.52 -12.56
CA SER A 165 -15.49 -17.49 -11.86
C SER A 165 -15.19 -16.13 -12.46
N ARG A 166 -16.22 -15.34 -12.77
CA ARG A 166 -16.09 -13.93 -13.10
C ARG A 166 -15.61 -13.18 -11.85
N MET A 167 -14.56 -12.37 -11.96
CA MET A 167 -14.23 -11.43 -10.88
C MET A 167 -15.32 -10.35 -10.83
N VAL A 168 -16.10 -10.38 -9.78
CA VAL A 168 -17.11 -9.36 -9.50
C VAL A 168 -16.41 -8.11 -8.97
N ASP A 169 -16.98 -6.94 -9.29
CA ASP A 169 -16.56 -5.66 -8.69
C ASP A 169 -16.56 -5.78 -7.15
N TYR A 170 -15.38 -5.67 -6.56
CA TYR A 170 -15.14 -5.83 -5.11
C TYR A 170 -14.63 -4.56 -4.44
N SER A 171 -14.37 -3.50 -5.21
CA SER A 171 -13.83 -2.26 -4.65
C SER A 171 -14.77 -1.63 -3.64
N GLY A 172 -14.22 -1.15 -2.53
CA GLY A 172 -14.97 -0.41 -1.53
C GLY A 172 -15.62 0.85 -2.11
N ARG A 173 -16.85 1.12 -1.69
CA ARG A 173 -17.64 2.31 -2.09
C ARG A 173 -18.09 3.11 -0.87
N GLY A 174 -18.07 4.45 -0.98
CA GLY A 174 -18.58 5.39 0.02
C GLY A 174 -20.08 5.62 -0.07
#